data_6d14b1b5a5c4873b1d86f1938170a381
#
_entry.id   6d14b1b5a5c4873b1d86f1938170a381
#
_cell.length_a   1.000
_cell.length_b   1.000
_cell.length_c   1.000
_cell.angle_alpha   90.00
_cell.angle_beta   90.00
_cell.angle_gamma   90.00
#
_symmetry.space_group_name_H-M   'P 1'
#
loop_
_entity.id
_entity.type
_entity.pdbx_description
1 polymer ?
#
loop_
_entity_poly.entity_id
_entity_poly.type
_entity_poly.pdbx_seq_one_letter_code
_entity_poly.pdbx_strand_id
1 'polypeptide(L)'
;MYLRKTLITIFFIAVSLFEAVAQSAFAPFPKAVNPYWRTDVPKSMRQDYIRLGNQYSGKTWDKIPDEVFAQFRTTGNRTNYEDSCFARRCQFACLVMAEVMEYKGRFIKDICNGLHYFIDKEPWWGLPAHYPEAKPDSTIQPVDLFNAETSSMLAWTLYMLSAEIDRAESGLAERISHEIDRRFLTPTLTEKHGWMRSVNNWNTWIMSNFIETSLICYPSDSKHLAKALKINESCMRLFLNGYPNDGGCEEGVGYWDRAGASFFESLWMLRAAEPIIKDADNRMLLTSAELQKVAAMGRFITTMHIGNLSFVNFSDAKVQNVPNINILFPYGEWLKDSCTLASTDTLMMHKWQEVGTQMMQFAAYIANKYNYYVKPSTLFLQSGNWPTLGRELMLLSMLKHLSHTPVMQPKTLDAWLANSQIMVASNDSWLIAAKGGNNAESHNHNDVGSFVIYRNGEPVVIDLGRDTYTSQTFGPHRYEMTNNRSLYHNVPVVNGYEQKDGRQYEGINVDHTYTDSVSIMLVDIAKAYPVEAGVRSWVRRLTLDRMHNRIEITEHIIMNDNNEKSGSGNVQQVKANSLQNDSNSTDITLMCYGSPRSMQQGR
;
A
#
# COMPACT_ATOMS: atom_id res chain seq x y z
N MET A 1 -32.58 58.53 -3.91
CA MET A 1 -32.24 57.69 -2.74
C MET A 1 -32.70 56.23 -2.90
N TYR A 2 -33.83 55.97 -3.54
CA TYR A 2 -34.37 54.61 -3.76
C TYR A 2 -33.53 53.78 -4.74
N LEU A 3 -33.07 54.35 -5.86
CA LEU A 3 -32.26 53.63 -6.86
C LEU A 3 -30.89 53.11 -6.31
N ARG A 4 -30.28 53.86 -5.39
CA ARG A 4 -29.00 53.40 -4.77
C ARG A 4 -29.20 52.24 -3.79
N LYS A 5 -30.32 52.19 -3.07
CA LYS A 5 -30.61 51.05 -2.16
C LYS A 5 -30.92 49.79 -2.93
N THR A 6 -31.65 49.89 -4.06
CA THR A 6 -31.98 48.74 -4.91
C THR A 6 -30.72 48.13 -5.60
N LEU A 7 -29.81 48.98 -6.08
CA LEU A 7 -28.54 48.51 -6.66
C LEU A 7 -27.61 47.84 -5.64
N ILE A 8 -27.56 48.36 -4.40
CA ILE A 8 -26.77 47.73 -3.33
C ILE A 8 -27.40 46.38 -2.92
N THR A 9 -28.71 46.27 -2.84
CA THR A 9 -29.41 45.03 -2.51
C THR A 9 -29.22 43.97 -3.61
N ILE A 10 -29.27 44.34 -4.90
CA ILE A 10 -29.02 43.44 -6.04
C ILE A 10 -27.55 42.98 -6.06
N PHE A 11 -26.61 43.89 -5.71
CA PHE A 11 -25.20 43.54 -5.60
C PHE A 11 -24.93 42.54 -4.47
N PHE A 12 -25.52 42.73 -3.29
CA PHE A 12 -25.41 41.79 -2.17
C PHE A 12 -26.11 40.45 -2.45
N ILE A 13 -27.26 40.43 -3.15
CA ILE A 13 -27.92 39.20 -3.58
C ILE A 13 -27.09 38.49 -4.65
N ALA A 14 -26.48 39.21 -5.59
CA ALA A 14 -25.59 38.63 -6.59
C ALA A 14 -24.31 38.09 -5.97
N VAL A 15 -23.71 38.78 -5.00
CA VAL A 15 -22.53 38.31 -4.26
C VAL A 15 -22.90 37.10 -3.39
N SER A 16 -24.03 37.09 -2.70
CA SER A 16 -24.47 35.94 -1.91
C SER A 16 -24.89 34.74 -2.77
N LEU A 17 -25.46 34.97 -3.97
CA LEU A 17 -25.70 33.90 -4.96
C LEU A 17 -24.40 33.38 -5.59
N PHE A 18 -23.40 34.23 -5.78
CA PHE A 18 -22.08 33.82 -6.25
C PHE A 18 -21.31 33.03 -5.17
N GLU A 19 -21.39 33.43 -3.90
CA GLU A 19 -20.86 32.66 -2.77
C GLU A 19 -21.63 31.36 -2.55
N ALA A 20 -22.96 31.32 -2.71
CA ALA A 20 -23.77 30.12 -2.60
C ALA A 20 -23.51 29.12 -3.75
N VAL A 21 -23.19 29.61 -4.96
CA VAL A 21 -22.78 28.77 -6.10
C VAL A 21 -21.33 28.28 -5.95
N ALA A 22 -20.47 29.10 -5.28
CA ALA A 22 -19.08 28.68 -4.97
C ALA A 22 -19.00 27.61 -3.85
N GLN A 23 -20.06 27.45 -3.03
CA GLN A 23 -20.10 26.45 -1.95
C GLN A 23 -20.49 25.03 -2.40
N SER A 24 -20.80 24.81 -3.67
CA SER A 24 -21.31 23.52 -4.18
C SER A 24 -20.28 22.65 -4.90
N ALA A 25 -19.02 23.04 -4.95
CA ALA A 25 -17.95 22.25 -5.60
C ALA A 25 -17.11 21.47 -4.58
N PHE A 26 -16.69 20.27 -4.95
CA PHE A 26 -15.70 19.51 -4.18
C PHE A 26 -14.39 20.32 -4.06
N ALA A 27 -13.99 20.66 -2.86
CA ALA A 27 -12.84 21.54 -2.61
C ALA A 27 -12.04 21.10 -1.37
N PRO A 28 -11.42 19.90 -1.40
CA PRO A 28 -10.71 19.35 -0.26
C PRO A 28 -9.41 20.11 0.06
N PHE A 29 -8.82 20.77 -0.93
CA PHE A 29 -7.58 21.54 -0.81
C PHE A 29 -7.71 22.93 -1.43
N PRO A 30 -6.87 23.91 -1.02
CA PRO A 30 -6.77 25.18 -1.73
C PRO A 30 -6.32 24.98 -3.18
N LYS A 31 -6.98 25.63 -4.17
CA LYS A 31 -6.48 25.61 -5.57
C LYS A 31 -5.13 26.31 -5.69
N ALA A 32 -4.39 26.11 -6.78
CA ALA A 32 -3.05 26.68 -6.99
C ALA A 32 -3.00 28.21 -6.88
N VAL A 33 -4.07 28.91 -7.28
CA VAL A 33 -4.18 30.37 -7.13
C VAL A 33 -4.17 30.83 -5.67
N ASN A 34 -4.59 29.98 -4.71
CA ASN A 34 -4.65 30.35 -3.30
C ASN A 34 -3.22 30.65 -2.77
N PRO A 35 -3.03 31.74 -2.00
CA PRO A 35 -1.74 32.11 -1.45
C PRO A 35 -1.15 31.07 -0.48
N TYR A 36 -1.95 30.16 0.08
CA TYR A 36 -1.51 29.08 0.98
C TYR A 36 -0.20 28.41 0.53
N TRP A 37 -0.14 28.01 -0.73
CA TRP A 37 1.04 27.30 -1.29
C TRP A 37 2.32 28.12 -1.24
N ARG A 38 2.21 29.44 -1.16
CA ARG A 38 3.33 30.40 -1.16
C ARG A 38 3.64 31.00 0.19
N THR A 39 2.67 30.96 1.13
CA THR A 39 2.80 31.54 2.48
C THR A 39 3.00 30.48 3.56
N ASP A 40 2.23 29.38 3.52
CA ASP A 40 2.18 28.38 4.57
C ASP A 40 3.12 27.20 4.32
N VAL A 41 3.36 26.83 3.05
CA VAL A 41 4.37 25.84 2.70
C VAL A 41 5.77 26.45 2.86
N PRO A 42 6.69 25.83 3.64
CA PRO A 42 8.04 26.36 3.90
C PRO A 42 8.81 26.68 2.61
N LYS A 43 9.55 27.79 2.63
CA LYS A 43 10.34 28.24 1.45
C LYS A 43 11.28 27.17 0.91
N SER A 44 11.93 26.42 1.79
CA SER A 44 12.83 25.31 1.42
C SER A 44 12.11 24.23 0.61
N MET A 45 10.92 23.81 1.06
CA MET A 45 10.10 22.83 0.34
C MET A 45 9.68 23.34 -1.04
N ARG A 46 9.17 24.58 -1.10
CA ARG A 46 8.78 25.20 -2.37
C ARG A 46 9.95 25.26 -3.37
N GLN A 47 11.14 25.63 -2.89
CA GLN A 47 12.35 25.67 -3.71
C GLN A 47 12.75 24.30 -4.24
N ASP A 48 12.53 23.23 -3.49
CA ASP A 48 12.85 21.88 -3.93
C ASP A 48 11.87 21.38 -5.01
N TYR A 49 10.55 21.63 -4.88
CA TYR A 49 9.60 21.35 -5.96
C TYR A 49 9.90 22.17 -7.23
N ILE A 50 10.21 23.48 -7.07
CA ILE A 50 10.58 24.33 -8.20
C ILE A 50 11.87 23.84 -8.87
N ARG A 51 12.86 23.37 -8.09
CA ARG A 51 14.08 22.75 -8.61
C ARG A 51 13.77 21.52 -9.47
N LEU A 52 12.84 20.65 -9.01
CA LEU A 52 12.37 19.51 -9.80
C LEU A 52 11.72 19.96 -11.12
N GLY A 53 10.79 20.91 -11.06
CA GLY A 53 10.16 21.45 -12.27
C GLY A 53 11.20 22.00 -13.26
N ASN A 54 12.23 22.71 -12.78
CA ASN A 54 13.34 23.18 -13.61
C ASN A 54 14.14 22.06 -14.29
N GLN A 55 14.26 20.88 -13.64
CA GLN A 55 14.94 19.72 -14.24
C GLN A 55 14.18 19.13 -15.41
N TYR A 56 12.85 19.30 -15.43
CA TYR A 56 11.96 18.75 -16.44
C TYR A 56 11.45 19.79 -17.44
N SER A 57 11.59 21.09 -17.16
CA SER A 57 11.19 22.15 -18.07
C SER A 57 11.95 22.07 -19.39
N GLY A 58 11.23 22.20 -20.51
CA GLY A 58 11.75 22.12 -21.87
C GLY A 58 12.15 20.73 -22.34
N LYS A 59 11.94 19.66 -21.53
CA LYS A 59 12.17 18.28 -21.98
C LYS A 59 11.10 17.82 -22.96
N THR A 60 11.50 16.95 -23.88
CA THR A 60 10.61 16.38 -24.90
C THR A 60 9.63 15.35 -24.27
N TRP A 61 8.51 15.16 -24.98
CA TRP A 61 7.49 14.19 -24.68
C TRP A 61 7.42 13.17 -25.83
N ASP A 62 8.41 12.26 -25.85
CA ASP A 62 8.52 11.27 -26.92
C ASP A 62 7.64 10.06 -26.62
N LYS A 63 6.97 9.52 -27.64
CA LYS A 63 6.20 8.28 -27.56
C LYS A 63 7.12 7.14 -27.11
N ILE A 64 6.63 6.26 -26.23
CA ILE A 64 7.30 5.00 -25.92
C ILE A 64 7.25 4.14 -27.17
N PRO A 65 8.37 3.57 -27.64
CA PRO A 65 8.40 2.74 -28.84
C PRO A 65 7.47 1.51 -28.74
N ASP A 66 6.83 1.16 -29.83
CA ASP A 66 5.88 0.03 -29.88
C ASP A 66 6.57 -1.32 -29.59
N GLU A 67 7.87 -1.42 -29.88
CA GLU A 67 8.71 -2.57 -29.54
C GLU A 67 8.86 -2.73 -28.03
N VAL A 68 8.99 -1.62 -27.29
CA VAL A 68 9.07 -1.63 -25.82
C VAL A 68 7.73 -2.01 -25.21
N PHE A 69 6.62 -1.51 -25.78
CA PHE A 69 5.27 -1.92 -25.38
C PHE A 69 5.07 -3.45 -25.55
N ALA A 70 5.57 -4.03 -26.63
CA ALA A 70 5.42 -5.44 -26.94
C ALA A 70 6.28 -6.38 -26.09
N GLN A 71 7.28 -5.87 -25.35
CA GLN A 71 8.28 -6.72 -24.66
C GLN A 71 7.67 -7.65 -23.62
N PHE A 72 6.63 -7.24 -22.92
CA PHE A 72 6.00 -8.15 -21.96
C PHE A 72 5.48 -9.43 -22.64
N ARG A 73 4.82 -9.29 -23.76
CA ARG A 73 4.29 -10.43 -24.53
C ARG A 73 5.38 -11.25 -25.20
N THR A 74 6.45 -10.61 -25.69
CA THR A 74 7.47 -11.28 -26.52
C THR A 74 8.62 -11.89 -25.71
N THR A 75 8.99 -11.26 -24.60
CA THR A 75 10.15 -11.64 -23.78
C THR A 75 9.85 -11.80 -22.29
N GLY A 76 8.63 -11.48 -21.85
CA GLY A 76 8.26 -11.43 -20.43
C GLY A 76 8.78 -10.21 -19.67
N ASN A 77 9.52 -9.30 -20.34
CA ASN A 77 10.02 -8.08 -19.71
C ASN A 77 8.91 -7.04 -19.56
N ARG A 78 8.67 -6.59 -18.33
CA ARG A 78 7.71 -5.51 -18.03
C ARG A 78 8.40 -4.20 -17.64
N THR A 79 9.60 -4.27 -17.07
CA THR A 79 10.27 -3.12 -16.45
C THR A 79 10.63 -2.03 -17.44
N ASN A 80 11.05 -2.36 -18.65
CA ASN A 80 11.44 -1.36 -19.66
C ASN A 80 10.29 -0.43 -20.04
N TYR A 81 9.07 -0.99 -20.19
CA TYR A 81 7.89 -0.17 -20.44
C TYR A 81 7.48 0.63 -19.20
N GLU A 82 7.44 -0.04 -18.03
CA GLU A 82 7.05 0.57 -16.77
C GLU A 82 7.96 1.74 -16.40
N ASP A 83 9.28 1.57 -16.49
CA ASP A 83 10.24 2.62 -16.18
C ASP A 83 10.04 3.85 -17.10
N SER A 84 9.81 3.62 -18.39
CA SER A 84 9.53 4.68 -19.35
C SER A 84 8.20 5.38 -19.06
N CYS A 85 7.16 4.61 -18.79
CA CYS A 85 5.81 5.07 -18.46
C CYS A 85 5.82 5.91 -17.16
N PHE A 86 6.47 5.40 -16.13
CA PHE A 86 6.54 6.07 -14.81
C PHE A 86 7.41 7.33 -14.87
N ALA A 87 8.49 7.33 -15.65
CA ALA A 87 9.31 8.53 -15.86
C ALA A 87 8.50 9.70 -16.45
N ARG A 88 7.54 9.42 -17.37
CA ARG A 88 6.64 10.45 -17.92
C ARG A 88 5.70 11.03 -16.84
N ARG A 89 5.16 10.17 -15.97
CA ARG A 89 4.30 10.61 -14.84
C ARG A 89 5.09 11.42 -13.83
N CYS A 90 6.32 11.01 -13.50
CA CYS A 90 7.22 11.77 -12.63
C CYS A 90 7.54 13.15 -13.24
N GLN A 91 7.90 13.21 -14.53
CA GLN A 91 8.15 14.47 -15.24
C GLN A 91 6.94 15.40 -15.12
N PHE A 92 5.74 14.89 -15.41
CA PHE A 92 4.50 15.66 -15.39
C PHE A 92 4.15 16.16 -13.98
N ALA A 93 4.12 15.27 -13.00
CA ALA A 93 3.80 15.62 -11.62
C ALA A 93 4.77 16.65 -11.02
N CYS A 94 6.07 16.57 -11.36
CA CYS A 94 7.07 17.54 -10.94
C CYS A 94 6.81 18.93 -11.53
N LEU A 95 6.41 19.02 -12.79
CA LEU A 95 6.05 20.30 -13.43
C LEU A 95 4.79 20.90 -12.79
N VAL A 96 3.77 20.08 -12.53
CA VAL A 96 2.53 20.51 -11.86
C VAL A 96 2.82 21.04 -10.45
N MET A 97 3.56 20.28 -9.63
CA MET A 97 3.90 20.72 -8.28
C MET A 97 4.76 22.00 -8.28
N ALA A 98 5.67 22.14 -9.23
CA ALA A 98 6.48 23.35 -9.35
C ALA A 98 5.62 24.58 -9.68
N GLU A 99 4.64 24.46 -10.58
CA GLU A 99 3.71 25.54 -10.89
C GLU A 99 2.84 25.87 -9.69
N VAL A 100 2.30 24.87 -8.98
CA VAL A 100 1.51 25.09 -7.75
C VAL A 100 2.32 25.89 -6.70
N MET A 101 3.60 25.58 -6.53
CA MET A 101 4.47 26.24 -5.54
C MET A 101 4.94 27.63 -5.96
N GLU A 102 5.16 27.86 -7.25
CA GLU A 102 5.63 29.15 -7.77
C GLU A 102 4.50 30.05 -8.23
N TYR A 103 3.54 29.48 -8.94
CA TYR A 103 2.35 30.14 -9.55
C TYR A 103 2.69 31.38 -10.38
N LYS A 104 3.64 31.23 -11.32
CA LYS A 104 4.07 32.30 -12.24
C LYS A 104 3.78 32.00 -13.71
N GLY A 105 3.12 30.88 -14.01
CA GLY A 105 2.82 30.43 -15.37
C GLY A 105 4.02 29.88 -16.15
N ARG A 106 5.17 29.78 -15.49
CA ARG A 106 6.43 29.42 -16.14
C ARG A 106 6.46 27.97 -16.63
N PHE A 107 5.78 27.07 -15.92
CA PHE A 107 5.71 25.65 -16.25
C PHE A 107 4.46 25.28 -17.05
N ILE A 108 3.51 26.20 -17.25
CA ILE A 108 2.21 25.89 -17.88
C ILE A 108 2.39 25.37 -19.31
N LYS A 109 3.30 25.94 -20.10
CA LYS A 109 3.58 25.43 -21.46
C LYS A 109 4.04 23.98 -21.44
N ASP A 110 4.94 23.61 -20.51
CA ASP A 110 5.46 22.25 -20.40
C ASP A 110 4.38 21.28 -19.87
N ILE A 111 3.49 21.76 -18.99
CA ILE A 111 2.30 21.03 -18.53
C ILE A 111 1.35 20.77 -19.70
N CYS A 112 1.04 21.78 -20.54
CA CYS A 112 0.21 21.59 -21.73
C CYS A 112 0.84 20.56 -22.69
N ASN A 113 2.17 20.63 -22.93
CA ASN A 113 2.88 19.64 -23.73
C ASN A 113 2.74 18.20 -23.16
N GLY A 114 2.79 18.05 -21.81
CA GLY A 114 2.56 16.79 -21.13
C GLY A 114 1.10 16.29 -21.27
N LEU A 115 0.13 17.20 -21.17
CA LEU A 115 -1.28 16.88 -21.41
C LEU A 115 -1.50 16.35 -22.83
N HIS A 116 -0.94 17.01 -23.84
CA HIS A 116 -0.96 16.51 -25.23
C HIS A 116 -0.28 15.14 -25.37
N TYR A 117 0.81 14.89 -24.66
CA TYR A 117 1.43 13.57 -24.67
C TYR A 117 0.44 12.50 -24.23
N PHE A 118 -0.25 12.69 -23.09
CA PHE A 118 -1.17 11.70 -22.56
C PHE A 118 -2.39 11.45 -23.44
N ILE A 119 -2.92 12.47 -24.11
CA ILE A 119 -4.14 12.31 -24.92
C ILE A 119 -3.86 11.97 -26.39
N ASP A 120 -2.77 12.48 -26.98
CA ASP A 120 -2.51 12.37 -28.41
C ASP A 120 -1.43 11.31 -28.74
N LYS A 121 -0.45 11.07 -27.84
CA LYS A 121 0.70 10.20 -28.12
C LYS A 121 0.70 8.89 -27.34
N GLU A 122 0.04 8.85 -26.19
CA GLU A 122 -0.04 7.64 -25.35
C GLU A 122 -1.42 7.00 -25.51
N PRO A 123 -1.54 5.92 -26.30
CA PRO A 123 -2.85 5.31 -26.57
C PRO A 123 -3.42 4.61 -25.36
N TRP A 124 -2.56 4.20 -24.41
CA TRP A 124 -2.90 3.43 -23.22
C TRP A 124 -2.38 4.09 -21.96
N TRP A 125 -3.25 4.24 -20.94
CA TRP A 125 -2.84 4.69 -19.61
C TRP A 125 -2.54 3.53 -18.66
N GLY A 126 -3.00 2.32 -18.98
CA GLY A 126 -2.69 1.09 -18.26
C GLY A 126 -1.37 0.45 -18.71
N LEU A 127 -1.05 -0.71 -18.14
CA LEU A 127 0.19 -1.43 -18.43
C LEU A 127 -0.04 -2.65 -19.33
N PRO A 128 0.83 -2.90 -20.33
CA PRO A 128 0.78 -4.11 -21.15
C PRO A 128 0.90 -5.40 -20.31
N ALA A 129 1.58 -5.34 -19.16
CA ALA A 129 1.73 -6.46 -18.25
C ALA A 129 0.40 -6.94 -17.64
N HIS A 130 -0.60 -6.06 -17.54
CA HIS A 130 -1.93 -6.41 -17.04
C HIS A 130 -2.87 -6.91 -18.14
N TYR A 131 -2.54 -6.63 -19.40
CA TYR A 131 -3.31 -7.01 -20.58
C TYR A 131 -2.36 -7.49 -21.69
N PRO A 132 -1.86 -8.74 -21.60
CA PRO A 132 -0.81 -9.25 -22.51
C PRO A 132 -1.21 -9.25 -23.98
N GLU A 133 -2.52 -9.35 -24.28
CA GLU A 133 -3.06 -9.33 -25.63
C GLU A 133 -3.24 -7.92 -26.21
N ALA A 134 -2.92 -6.89 -25.41
CA ALA A 134 -3.04 -5.50 -25.82
C ALA A 134 -2.11 -5.16 -26.99
N LYS A 135 -2.61 -4.28 -27.87
CA LYS A 135 -1.84 -3.72 -29.00
C LYS A 135 -1.68 -2.22 -28.85
N PRO A 136 -0.57 -1.64 -29.30
CA PRO A 136 -0.32 -0.20 -29.15
C PRO A 136 -1.36 0.71 -29.80
N ASP A 137 -2.09 0.21 -30.80
CA ASP A 137 -3.13 0.92 -31.56
C ASP A 137 -4.56 0.64 -31.03
N SER A 138 -4.69 -0.10 -29.95
CA SER A 138 -6.01 -0.44 -29.40
C SER A 138 -6.74 0.80 -28.90
N THR A 139 -7.98 0.96 -29.34
CA THR A 139 -8.90 1.99 -28.81
C THR A 139 -9.59 1.55 -27.51
N ILE A 140 -9.53 0.26 -27.17
CA ILE A 140 -10.06 -0.27 -25.92
C ILE A 140 -9.15 0.17 -24.77
N GLN A 141 -9.74 0.81 -23.78
CA GLN A 141 -9.02 1.28 -22.61
C GLN A 141 -9.29 0.32 -21.44
N PRO A 142 -8.30 -0.52 -21.05
CA PRO A 142 -8.47 -1.37 -19.89
C PRO A 142 -8.43 -0.52 -18.62
N VAL A 143 -9.34 -0.79 -17.70
CA VAL A 143 -9.30 -0.17 -16.37
C VAL A 143 -8.43 -1.02 -15.47
N ASP A 144 -7.19 -0.58 -15.29
CA ASP A 144 -6.21 -1.16 -14.38
C ASP A 144 -5.69 -0.13 -13.36
N LEU A 145 -4.75 -0.56 -12.51
CA LEU A 145 -4.13 0.25 -11.47
C LEU A 145 -3.58 1.58 -12.01
N PHE A 146 -2.93 1.53 -13.17
CA PHE A 146 -2.18 2.65 -13.71
C PHE A 146 -2.98 3.54 -14.66
N ASN A 147 -4.03 2.99 -15.26
CA ASN A 147 -5.08 3.81 -15.87
C ASN A 147 -5.74 4.68 -14.79
N ALA A 148 -6.07 4.09 -13.64
CA ALA A 148 -6.67 4.80 -12.51
C ALA A 148 -5.74 5.91 -11.96
N GLU A 149 -4.46 5.58 -11.71
CA GLU A 149 -3.45 6.55 -11.22
C GLU A 149 -3.22 7.70 -12.22
N THR A 150 -3.15 7.40 -13.53
CA THR A 150 -2.97 8.43 -14.56
C THR A 150 -4.18 9.36 -14.58
N SER A 151 -5.38 8.80 -14.52
CA SER A 151 -6.63 9.57 -14.52
C SER A 151 -6.74 10.48 -13.30
N SER A 152 -6.39 9.97 -12.12
CA SER A 152 -6.32 10.76 -10.89
C SER A 152 -5.29 11.90 -10.98
N MET A 153 -4.08 11.62 -11.45
CA MET A 153 -3.04 12.64 -11.65
C MET A 153 -3.52 13.76 -12.57
N LEU A 154 -4.18 13.43 -13.67
CA LEU A 154 -4.73 14.41 -14.61
C LEU A 154 -5.91 15.19 -13.99
N ALA A 155 -6.79 14.53 -13.27
CA ALA A 155 -7.92 15.16 -12.58
C ALA A 155 -7.42 16.17 -11.52
N TRP A 156 -6.45 15.80 -10.67
CA TRP A 156 -5.84 16.72 -9.71
C TRP A 156 -5.12 17.88 -10.38
N THR A 157 -4.53 17.67 -11.56
CA THR A 157 -3.95 18.77 -12.37
C THR A 157 -5.03 19.75 -12.81
N LEU A 158 -6.17 19.26 -13.30
CA LEU A 158 -7.32 20.10 -13.65
C LEU A 158 -7.89 20.82 -12.42
N TYR A 159 -8.01 20.12 -11.30
CA TYR A 159 -8.45 20.73 -10.05
C TYR A 159 -7.59 21.93 -9.66
N MET A 160 -6.28 21.80 -9.77
CA MET A 160 -5.32 22.82 -9.38
C MET A 160 -5.17 23.96 -10.41
N LEU A 161 -5.13 23.65 -11.71
CA LEU A 161 -4.59 24.53 -12.75
C LEU A 161 -5.49 24.69 -13.99
N SER A 162 -6.77 24.27 -13.99
CA SER A 162 -7.64 24.33 -15.17
C SER A 162 -7.72 25.72 -15.81
N ALA A 163 -7.84 26.77 -15.00
CA ALA A 163 -7.92 28.14 -15.49
C ALA A 163 -6.64 28.63 -16.16
N GLU A 164 -5.48 28.22 -15.66
CA GLU A 164 -4.16 28.53 -16.20
C GLU A 164 -3.91 27.78 -17.51
N ILE A 165 -4.31 26.49 -17.55
CA ILE A 165 -4.24 25.64 -18.75
C ILE A 165 -5.10 26.24 -19.87
N ASP A 166 -6.38 26.55 -19.60
CA ASP A 166 -7.29 27.14 -20.61
C ASP A 166 -6.89 28.54 -21.05
N ARG A 167 -6.21 29.30 -20.17
CA ARG A 167 -5.64 30.61 -20.56
C ARG A 167 -4.48 30.45 -21.53
N ALA A 168 -3.69 29.39 -21.39
CA ALA A 168 -2.58 29.09 -22.29
C ALA A 168 -3.06 28.43 -23.61
N GLU A 169 -4.04 27.53 -23.50
CA GLU A 169 -4.61 26.82 -24.64
C GLU A 169 -6.10 26.55 -24.38
N SER A 170 -6.95 27.36 -25.04
CA SER A 170 -8.42 27.35 -24.85
C SER A 170 -9.00 25.97 -25.18
N GLY A 171 -9.80 25.41 -24.24
CA GLY A 171 -10.48 24.13 -24.39
C GLY A 171 -9.62 22.90 -24.12
N LEU A 172 -8.34 23.05 -23.74
CA LEU A 172 -7.49 21.90 -23.42
C LEU A 172 -7.96 21.19 -22.14
N ALA A 173 -8.35 21.95 -21.12
CA ALA A 173 -8.88 21.36 -19.87
C ALA A 173 -10.15 20.52 -20.12
N GLU A 174 -11.05 20.97 -20.99
CA GLU A 174 -12.25 20.22 -21.39
C GLU A 174 -11.87 18.93 -22.15
N ARG A 175 -10.93 18.99 -23.07
CA ARG A 175 -10.41 17.80 -23.80
C ARG A 175 -9.85 16.75 -22.83
N ILE A 176 -9.07 17.18 -21.83
CA ILE A 176 -8.52 16.27 -20.83
C ILE A 176 -9.64 15.65 -19.99
N SER A 177 -10.60 16.43 -19.53
CA SER A 177 -11.76 15.92 -18.78
C SER A 177 -12.54 14.88 -19.60
N HIS A 178 -12.76 15.13 -20.90
CA HIS A 178 -13.39 14.18 -21.82
C HIS A 178 -12.58 12.88 -21.94
N GLU A 179 -11.26 12.95 -22.06
CA GLU A 179 -10.40 11.76 -22.18
C GLU A 179 -10.37 10.95 -20.86
N ILE A 180 -10.37 11.62 -19.71
CA ILE A 180 -10.51 10.96 -18.39
C ILE A 180 -11.86 10.20 -18.34
N ASP A 181 -12.94 10.84 -18.74
CA ASP A 181 -14.27 10.20 -18.77
C ASP A 181 -14.27 8.99 -19.70
N ARG A 182 -13.80 9.15 -20.93
CA ARG A 182 -13.79 8.11 -21.95
C ARG A 182 -12.90 6.92 -21.60
N ARG A 183 -11.72 7.17 -21.01
CA ARG A 183 -10.72 6.11 -20.76
C ARG A 183 -10.87 5.45 -19.40
N PHE A 184 -11.47 6.12 -18.43
CA PHE A 184 -11.53 5.63 -17.06
C PHE A 184 -12.93 5.65 -16.43
N LEU A 185 -13.58 6.84 -16.37
CA LEU A 185 -14.82 6.97 -15.61
C LEU A 185 -15.98 6.22 -16.24
N THR A 186 -16.26 6.43 -17.53
CA THR A 186 -17.33 5.74 -18.25
C THR A 186 -17.15 4.22 -18.29
N PRO A 187 -15.96 3.64 -18.61
CA PRO A 187 -15.75 2.20 -18.51
C PRO A 187 -15.98 1.65 -17.09
N THR A 188 -15.47 2.33 -16.06
CA THR A 188 -15.69 1.92 -14.66
C THR A 188 -17.17 1.96 -14.26
N LEU A 189 -17.93 2.95 -14.78
CA LEU A 189 -19.36 3.06 -14.51
C LEU A 189 -20.20 2.02 -15.25
N THR A 190 -19.80 1.57 -16.43
CA THR A 190 -20.66 0.82 -17.34
C THR A 190 -20.30 -0.64 -17.49
N GLU A 191 -19.04 -1.00 -17.22
CA GLU A 191 -18.51 -2.35 -17.38
C GLU A 191 -18.39 -3.09 -16.06
N LYS A 192 -18.32 -4.41 -16.13
CA LYS A 192 -18.06 -5.28 -14.97
C LYS A 192 -16.61 -5.75 -15.02
N HIS A 193 -15.80 -5.21 -14.13
CA HIS A 193 -14.40 -5.61 -14.02
C HIS A 193 -14.22 -6.68 -12.93
N GLY A 194 -13.32 -7.64 -13.17
CA GLY A 194 -13.05 -8.73 -12.23
C GLY A 194 -12.55 -8.23 -10.87
N TRP A 195 -11.70 -7.21 -10.88
CA TRP A 195 -11.14 -6.59 -9.67
C TRP A 195 -12.20 -5.94 -8.75
N MET A 196 -13.37 -5.56 -9.25
CA MET A 196 -14.49 -5.05 -8.42
C MET A 196 -15.00 -6.08 -7.40
N ARG A 197 -14.69 -7.37 -7.61
CA ARG A 197 -15.09 -8.48 -6.75
C ARG A 197 -13.92 -9.07 -5.95
N SER A 198 -12.74 -8.50 -6.08
CA SER A 198 -11.56 -8.95 -5.34
C SER A 198 -11.45 -8.29 -3.97
N VAL A 199 -10.75 -8.96 -3.06
CA VAL A 199 -10.42 -8.46 -1.72
C VAL A 199 -8.95 -7.99 -1.64
N ASN A 200 -8.23 -8.04 -2.76
CA ASN A 200 -6.83 -7.60 -2.85
C ASN A 200 -6.71 -6.08 -3.17
N ASN A 201 -5.48 -5.62 -3.27
CA ASN A 201 -5.15 -4.21 -3.52
C ASN A 201 -5.81 -3.60 -4.76
N TRP A 202 -6.07 -4.38 -5.82
CA TRP A 202 -6.67 -3.87 -7.06
C TRP A 202 -8.00 -3.15 -6.81
N ASN A 203 -8.84 -3.72 -5.94
CA ASN A 203 -10.14 -3.13 -5.63
C ASN A 203 -9.98 -1.73 -5.05
N THR A 204 -9.30 -1.62 -3.92
CA THR A 204 -9.18 -0.34 -3.19
C THR A 204 -8.32 0.67 -3.91
N TRP A 205 -7.25 0.22 -4.57
CA TRP A 205 -6.37 1.09 -5.34
C TRP A 205 -7.09 1.76 -6.52
N ILE A 206 -7.85 0.99 -7.30
CA ILE A 206 -8.63 1.57 -8.41
C ILE A 206 -9.77 2.42 -7.87
N MET A 207 -10.46 1.95 -6.81
CA MET A 207 -11.61 2.66 -6.26
C MET A 207 -11.26 3.98 -5.58
N SER A 208 -10.11 4.11 -4.92
CA SER A 208 -9.67 5.40 -4.37
C SER A 208 -9.43 6.43 -5.48
N ASN A 209 -8.73 6.03 -6.53
CA ASN A 209 -8.53 6.88 -7.71
C ASN A 209 -9.84 7.19 -8.46
N PHE A 210 -10.77 6.21 -8.50
CA PHE A 210 -12.06 6.39 -9.17
C PHE A 210 -12.94 7.41 -8.46
N ILE A 211 -13.03 7.33 -7.12
CA ILE A 211 -13.91 8.25 -6.38
C ILE A 211 -13.36 9.68 -6.40
N GLU A 212 -12.06 9.89 -6.21
CA GLU A 212 -11.47 11.24 -6.27
C GLU A 212 -11.59 11.85 -7.67
N THR A 213 -11.32 11.07 -8.72
CA THR A 213 -11.49 11.51 -10.11
C THR A 213 -12.95 11.86 -10.41
N SER A 214 -13.92 11.04 -9.93
CA SER A 214 -15.35 11.31 -10.10
C SER A 214 -15.79 12.58 -9.37
N LEU A 215 -15.31 12.82 -8.15
CA LEU A 215 -15.63 14.02 -7.36
C LEU A 215 -15.08 15.30 -7.99
N ILE A 216 -13.96 15.21 -8.71
CA ILE A 216 -13.35 16.34 -9.40
C ILE A 216 -14.03 16.62 -10.75
N CYS A 217 -14.31 15.56 -11.53
CA CYS A 217 -14.74 15.69 -12.93
C CYS A 217 -16.25 15.78 -13.10
N TYR A 218 -17.05 15.21 -12.18
CA TYR A 218 -18.50 15.25 -12.32
C TYR A 218 -19.14 16.35 -11.48
N PRO A 219 -20.17 17.04 -12.03
CA PRO A 219 -21.01 17.93 -11.24
C PRO A 219 -21.62 17.22 -10.02
N SER A 220 -21.75 17.93 -8.89
CA SER A 220 -22.22 17.36 -7.61
C SER A 220 -23.65 16.80 -7.64
N ASP A 221 -24.48 17.25 -8.58
CA ASP A 221 -25.87 16.81 -8.78
C ASP A 221 -26.02 15.84 -9.97
N SER A 222 -24.91 15.39 -10.57
CA SER A 222 -24.95 14.50 -11.73
C SER A 222 -25.35 13.07 -11.36
N LYS A 223 -26.10 12.43 -12.26
CA LYS A 223 -26.40 10.99 -12.14
C LYS A 223 -25.15 10.11 -12.20
N HIS A 224 -24.11 10.58 -12.89
CA HIS A 224 -22.82 9.88 -12.97
C HIS A 224 -22.13 9.86 -11.60
N LEU A 225 -22.05 10.99 -10.91
CA LEU A 225 -21.48 11.02 -9.55
C LEU A 225 -22.28 10.15 -8.58
N ALA A 226 -23.62 10.21 -8.60
CA ALA A 226 -24.45 9.36 -7.76
C ALA A 226 -24.22 7.87 -8.03
N LYS A 227 -24.00 7.49 -9.30
CA LYS A 227 -23.66 6.10 -9.66
C LYS A 227 -22.25 5.73 -9.21
N ALA A 228 -21.28 6.64 -9.36
CA ALA A 228 -19.89 6.42 -8.92
C ALA A 228 -19.81 6.18 -7.39
N LEU A 229 -20.54 6.99 -6.60
CA LEU A 229 -20.63 6.81 -5.15
C LEU A 229 -21.17 5.42 -4.76
N LYS A 230 -22.23 4.94 -5.43
CA LYS A 230 -22.80 3.60 -5.17
C LYS A 230 -21.84 2.47 -5.56
N ILE A 231 -21.13 2.58 -6.68
CA ILE A 231 -20.13 1.58 -7.09
C ILE A 231 -18.97 1.56 -6.10
N ASN A 232 -18.46 2.74 -5.72
CA ASN A 232 -17.39 2.85 -4.74
C ASN A 232 -17.81 2.21 -3.42
N GLU A 233 -18.96 2.57 -2.86
CA GLU A 233 -19.46 1.96 -1.62
C GLU A 233 -19.55 0.44 -1.71
N SER A 234 -20.13 -0.09 -2.80
CA SER A 234 -20.27 -1.53 -2.98
C SER A 234 -18.92 -2.25 -3.00
N CYS A 235 -17.93 -1.72 -3.71
CA CYS A 235 -16.58 -2.27 -3.78
C CYS A 235 -15.85 -2.15 -2.43
N MET A 236 -15.96 -0.99 -1.76
CA MET A 236 -15.35 -0.77 -0.44
C MET A 236 -15.94 -1.69 0.63
N ARG A 237 -17.25 -1.90 0.65
CA ARG A 237 -17.89 -2.84 1.58
C ARG A 237 -17.46 -4.28 1.33
N LEU A 238 -17.37 -4.70 0.07
CA LEU A 238 -16.87 -6.03 -0.27
C LEU A 238 -15.44 -6.23 0.22
N PHE A 239 -14.56 -5.26 -0.02
CA PHE A 239 -13.18 -5.30 0.47
C PHE A 239 -13.15 -5.35 2.00
N LEU A 240 -13.85 -4.44 2.69
CA LEU A 240 -13.87 -4.36 4.14
C LEU A 240 -14.38 -5.66 4.77
N ASN A 241 -15.42 -6.27 4.21
CA ASN A 241 -15.99 -7.52 4.72
C ASN A 241 -15.02 -8.70 4.55
N GLY A 242 -14.30 -8.76 3.44
CA GLY A 242 -13.37 -9.85 3.15
C GLY A 242 -11.96 -9.66 3.72
N TYR A 243 -11.56 -8.45 4.04
CA TYR A 243 -10.23 -8.16 4.61
C TYR A 243 -10.09 -8.76 6.03
N PRO A 244 -8.91 -9.23 6.46
CA PRO A 244 -8.68 -9.78 7.79
C PRO A 244 -9.12 -8.85 8.94
N ASN A 245 -9.78 -9.40 9.96
CA ASN A 245 -10.26 -8.60 11.10
C ASN A 245 -9.14 -8.05 11.98
N ASP A 246 -7.97 -8.70 11.97
CA ASP A 246 -6.76 -8.26 12.65
C ASP A 246 -6.02 -7.13 11.93
N GLY A 247 -6.47 -6.77 10.72
CA GLY A 247 -5.88 -5.74 9.88
C GLY A 247 -4.64 -6.21 9.11
N GLY A 248 -4.30 -7.50 9.16
CA GLY A 248 -3.16 -8.08 8.44
C GLY A 248 -3.31 -7.93 6.92
N CYS A 249 -2.28 -7.43 6.26
CA CYS A 249 -2.20 -7.39 4.80
C CYS A 249 -1.52 -8.69 4.32
N GLU A 250 -2.28 -9.60 3.72
CA GLU A 250 -1.76 -10.88 3.21
C GLU A 250 -0.67 -10.68 2.15
N GLU A 251 -0.73 -9.59 1.42
CA GLU A 251 0.22 -9.23 0.36
C GLU A 251 1.53 -8.64 0.91
N GLY A 252 1.62 -8.44 2.24
CA GLY A 252 2.78 -7.90 2.93
C GLY A 252 2.81 -6.37 3.00
N VAL A 253 3.84 -5.84 3.69
CA VAL A 253 3.99 -4.40 3.97
C VAL A 253 4.16 -3.55 2.70
N GLY A 254 4.65 -4.16 1.62
CA GLY A 254 4.84 -3.47 0.34
C GLY A 254 3.53 -3.07 -0.35
N TYR A 255 2.44 -3.75 -0.02
CA TYR A 255 1.11 -3.49 -0.59
C TYR A 255 0.14 -2.80 0.35
N TRP A 256 0.50 -2.62 1.62
CA TRP A 256 -0.36 -1.98 2.60
C TRP A 256 -0.86 -0.59 2.15
N ASP A 257 0.00 0.21 1.55
CA ASP A 257 -0.34 1.57 1.08
C ASP A 257 -1.33 1.58 -0.10
N ARG A 258 -1.47 0.46 -0.80
CA ARG A 258 -2.39 0.27 -1.93
C ARG A 258 -3.61 -0.59 -1.58
N ALA A 259 -3.58 -1.29 -0.45
CA ALA A 259 -4.70 -2.05 0.10
C ALA A 259 -5.44 -1.24 1.18
N GLY A 260 -5.04 -1.39 2.46
CA GLY A 260 -5.70 -0.74 3.58
C GLY A 260 -5.63 0.79 3.55
N ALA A 261 -4.51 1.38 3.09
CA ALA A 261 -4.39 2.83 3.00
C ALA A 261 -5.19 3.43 1.83
N SER A 262 -5.33 2.74 0.68
CA SER A 262 -6.24 3.20 -0.38
C SER A 262 -7.71 3.07 0.01
N PHE A 263 -8.06 2.07 0.83
CA PHE A 263 -9.39 2.03 1.45
C PHE A 263 -9.65 3.27 2.29
N PHE A 264 -8.72 3.63 3.17
CA PHE A 264 -8.79 4.87 3.96
C PHE A 264 -8.88 6.11 3.06
N GLU A 265 -8.10 6.19 1.97
CA GLU A 265 -8.12 7.31 1.03
C GLU A 265 -9.53 7.56 0.47
N SER A 266 -10.26 6.48 0.09
CA SER A 266 -11.66 6.59 -0.31
C SER A 266 -12.54 7.18 0.81
N LEU A 267 -12.37 6.72 2.06
CA LEU A 267 -13.11 7.26 3.21
C LEU A 267 -12.83 8.75 3.43
N TRP A 268 -11.56 9.14 3.31
CA TRP A 268 -11.16 10.54 3.47
C TRP A 268 -11.78 11.44 2.40
N MET A 269 -11.75 11.00 1.14
CA MET A 269 -12.35 11.72 0.01
C MET A 269 -13.87 11.85 0.16
N LEU A 270 -14.55 10.79 0.57
CA LEU A 270 -16.00 10.81 0.84
C LEU A 270 -16.34 11.76 1.99
N ARG A 271 -15.56 11.80 3.06
CA ARG A 271 -15.73 12.76 4.16
C ARG A 271 -15.53 14.21 3.68
N ALA A 272 -14.51 14.46 2.88
CA ALA A 272 -14.27 15.79 2.30
C ALA A 272 -15.38 16.22 1.34
N ALA A 273 -16.10 15.25 0.75
CA ALA A 273 -17.23 15.49 -0.14
C ALA A 273 -18.59 15.60 0.56
N GLU A 274 -18.70 15.35 1.87
CA GLU A 274 -19.97 15.42 2.62
C GLU A 274 -20.77 16.71 2.37
N PRO A 275 -20.15 17.90 2.27
CA PRO A 275 -20.89 19.13 2.01
C PRO A 275 -21.64 19.15 0.67
N ILE A 276 -21.20 18.35 -0.30
CA ILE A 276 -21.78 18.30 -1.65
C ILE A 276 -22.61 17.03 -1.90
N ILE A 277 -22.46 15.98 -1.09
CA ILE A 277 -23.26 14.75 -1.17
C ILE A 277 -24.61 15.01 -0.48
N LYS A 278 -25.63 15.32 -1.30
CA LYS A 278 -26.98 15.67 -0.80
C LYS A 278 -27.75 14.46 -0.27
N ASP A 279 -27.52 13.29 -0.85
CA ASP A 279 -28.21 12.05 -0.50
C ASP A 279 -27.44 11.32 0.62
N ALA A 280 -28.08 11.19 1.77
CA ALA A 280 -27.51 10.49 2.91
C ALA A 280 -27.19 9.01 2.62
N ASP A 281 -27.95 8.38 1.73
CA ASP A 281 -27.74 6.99 1.32
C ASP A 281 -26.46 6.79 0.49
N ASN A 282 -25.86 7.87 -0.01
CA ASN A 282 -24.57 7.83 -0.72
C ASN A 282 -23.36 8.08 0.20
N ARG A 283 -23.57 8.15 1.51
CA ARG A 283 -22.49 8.31 2.50
C ARG A 283 -22.09 6.95 3.05
N MET A 284 -20.83 6.61 2.92
CA MET A 284 -20.31 5.38 3.52
C MET A 284 -20.13 5.55 5.03
N LEU A 285 -21.19 5.25 5.79
CA LEU A 285 -21.13 5.26 7.26
C LEU A 285 -20.56 3.93 7.75
N LEU A 286 -19.60 3.99 8.67
CA LEU A 286 -18.98 2.82 9.29
C LEU A 286 -19.57 2.57 10.68
N THR A 287 -19.86 1.31 10.98
CA THR A 287 -20.17 0.84 12.33
C THR A 287 -18.93 0.85 13.22
N SER A 288 -19.09 0.78 14.54
CA SER A 288 -17.95 0.70 15.48
C SER A 288 -17.05 -0.52 15.20
N ALA A 289 -17.62 -1.66 14.80
CA ALA A 289 -16.85 -2.86 14.44
C ALA A 289 -16.04 -2.65 13.15
N GLU A 290 -16.61 -1.98 12.14
CA GLU A 290 -15.90 -1.64 10.91
C GLU A 290 -14.79 -0.61 11.17
N LEU A 291 -15.02 0.39 12.04
CA LEU A 291 -13.98 1.34 12.46
C LEU A 291 -12.83 0.64 13.19
N GLN A 292 -13.14 -0.35 14.05
CA GLN A 292 -12.12 -1.16 14.70
C GLN A 292 -11.25 -1.88 13.68
N LYS A 293 -11.85 -2.43 12.62
CA LYS A 293 -11.13 -3.08 11.54
C LYS A 293 -10.27 -2.10 10.73
N VAL A 294 -10.80 -0.91 10.45
CA VAL A 294 -10.02 0.17 9.80
C VAL A 294 -8.84 0.60 10.68
N ALA A 295 -9.02 0.73 12.00
CA ALA A 295 -7.92 1.01 12.91
C ALA A 295 -6.87 -0.13 12.94
N ALA A 296 -7.31 -1.39 12.88
CA ALA A 296 -6.41 -2.54 12.78
C ALA A 296 -5.60 -2.53 11.47
N MET A 297 -6.22 -2.19 10.33
CA MET A 297 -5.52 -1.98 9.05
C MET A 297 -4.43 -0.90 9.17
N GLY A 298 -4.74 0.23 9.83
CA GLY A 298 -3.76 1.29 10.08
C GLY A 298 -2.60 0.83 10.95
N ARG A 299 -2.88 0.03 12.00
CA ARG A 299 -1.87 -0.50 12.91
C ARG A 299 -0.90 -1.47 12.25
N PHE A 300 -1.31 -2.19 11.20
CA PHE A 300 -0.49 -3.22 10.55
C PHE A 300 0.90 -2.72 10.18
N ILE A 301 1.02 -1.55 9.55
CA ILE A 301 2.32 -1.02 9.11
C ILE A 301 3.25 -0.70 10.28
N THR A 302 2.72 -0.24 11.42
CA THR A 302 3.51 -0.01 12.63
C THR A 302 3.87 -1.30 13.35
N THR A 303 2.99 -2.30 13.31
CA THR A 303 3.23 -3.65 13.87
C THR A 303 4.39 -4.37 13.18
N MET A 304 4.45 -4.28 11.86
CA MET A 304 5.46 -4.96 11.04
C MET A 304 6.81 -4.22 11.01
N HIS A 305 6.95 -3.09 11.68
CA HIS A 305 8.19 -2.32 11.73
C HIS A 305 9.22 -2.96 12.67
N ILE A 306 10.44 -3.16 12.17
CA ILE A 306 11.56 -3.75 12.92
C ILE A 306 12.42 -2.66 13.57
N GLY A 307 12.76 -1.64 12.80
CA GLY A 307 13.61 -0.53 13.20
C GLY A 307 14.14 0.23 12.00
N ASN A 308 14.49 1.50 12.15
CA ASN A 308 14.83 2.38 11.04
C ASN A 308 13.73 2.39 9.96
N LEU A 309 13.94 1.72 8.84
CA LEU A 309 12.98 1.50 7.77
C LEU A 309 13.00 0.04 7.32
N SER A 310 13.37 -0.84 8.24
CA SER A 310 13.30 -2.28 8.05
C SER A 310 11.96 -2.80 8.57
N PHE A 311 11.38 -3.71 7.80
CA PHE A 311 10.08 -4.32 8.07
C PHE A 311 10.16 -5.83 7.96
N VAL A 312 9.27 -6.50 8.65
CA VAL A 312 8.98 -7.92 8.40
C VAL A 312 8.50 -8.05 6.96
N ASN A 313 9.23 -8.81 6.15
CA ASN A 313 9.09 -8.82 4.70
C ASN A 313 8.53 -10.14 4.14
N PHE A 314 7.63 -10.78 4.88
CA PHE A 314 6.87 -11.93 4.35
C PHE A 314 6.06 -11.53 3.11
N SER A 315 5.78 -12.48 2.23
CA SER A 315 5.12 -12.28 0.95
C SER A 315 5.96 -11.42 -0.02
N ASP A 316 5.35 -10.81 -1.02
CA ASP A 316 6.04 -9.97 -2.01
C ASP A 316 6.48 -8.60 -1.41
N ALA A 317 7.17 -8.61 -0.27
CA ALA A 317 7.66 -7.41 0.38
C ALA A 317 9.20 -7.31 0.37
N LYS A 318 9.71 -6.10 0.43
CA LYS A 318 11.14 -5.83 0.66
C LYS A 318 11.37 -5.53 2.13
N VAL A 319 12.53 -5.95 2.67
CA VAL A 319 12.90 -5.63 4.05
C VAL A 319 13.04 -4.11 4.25
N GLN A 320 13.65 -3.42 3.28
CA GLN A 320 13.71 -1.94 3.28
C GLN A 320 12.47 -1.40 2.58
N ASN A 321 11.60 -0.78 3.35
CA ASN A 321 10.39 -0.14 2.87
C ASN A 321 10.26 1.25 3.48
N VAL A 322 9.91 2.24 2.67
CA VAL A 322 9.62 3.59 3.14
C VAL A 322 8.12 3.77 3.04
N PRO A 323 7.38 3.69 4.17
CA PRO A 323 5.95 3.95 4.14
C PRO A 323 5.67 5.35 3.60
N ASN A 324 4.63 5.45 2.81
CA ASN A 324 4.23 6.68 2.17
C ASN A 324 3.62 7.63 3.21
N ILE A 325 4.38 8.64 3.66
CA ILE A 325 3.95 9.55 4.73
C ILE A 325 2.74 10.39 4.33
N ASN A 326 2.52 10.59 3.03
CA ASN A 326 1.41 11.38 2.51
C ASN A 326 0.06 10.66 2.59
N ILE A 327 0.05 9.38 2.99
CA ILE A 327 -1.14 8.65 3.39
C ILE A 327 -1.07 8.19 4.86
N LEU A 328 0.12 7.85 5.37
CA LEU A 328 0.32 7.39 6.74
C LEU A 328 -0.08 8.45 7.76
N PHE A 329 0.33 9.71 7.56
CA PHE A 329 0.01 10.81 8.46
C PHE A 329 -1.49 11.16 8.46
N PRO A 330 -2.12 11.41 7.29
CA PRO A 330 -3.56 11.67 7.22
C PRO A 330 -4.41 10.53 7.78
N TYR A 331 -3.99 9.28 7.58
CA TYR A 331 -4.70 8.14 8.15
C TYR A 331 -4.66 8.15 9.68
N GLY A 332 -3.50 8.39 10.26
CA GLY A 332 -3.34 8.51 11.70
C GLY A 332 -4.16 9.66 12.29
N GLU A 333 -4.17 10.83 11.65
CA GLU A 333 -4.96 11.98 12.06
C GLU A 333 -6.46 11.68 11.98
N TRP A 334 -6.91 11.08 10.89
CA TRP A 334 -8.32 10.69 10.73
C TRP A 334 -8.78 9.70 11.80
N LEU A 335 -7.97 8.68 12.13
CA LEU A 335 -8.27 7.74 13.21
C LEU A 335 -8.40 8.46 14.55
N LYS A 336 -7.50 9.38 14.83
CA LYS A 336 -7.52 10.16 16.07
C LYS A 336 -8.78 11.01 16.20
N ASP A 337 -9.22 11.65 15.10
CA ASP A 337 -10.38 12.57 15.08
C ASP A 337 -11.71 11.83 14.98
N SER A 338 -11.79 10.76 14.18
CA SER A 338 -13.05 10.02 13.94
C SER A 338 -13.53 9.27 15.18
N CYS A 339 -12.64 8.95 16.10
CA CYS A 339 -12.98 8.31 17.37
C CYS A 339 -13.92 9.17 18.24
N THR A 340 -13.89 10.49 18.10
CA THR A 340 -14.75 11.39 18.87
C THR A 340 -16.21 11.38 18.39
N LEU A 341 -16.48 10.86 17.18
CA LEU A 341 -17.80 10.95 16.53
C LEU A 341 -18.57 9.62 16.50
N ALA A 342 -17.90 8.48 16.66
CA ALA A 342 -18.48 7.19 16.28
C ALA A 342 -18.72 6.19 17.42
N SER A 343 -18.25 6.44 18.63
CA SER A 343 -18.39 5.48 19.74
C SER A 343 -18.70 6.15 21.07
N THR A 344 -19.62 5.55 21.83
CA THR A 344 -19.85 5.85 23.26
C THR A 344 -18.94 5.03 24.16
N ASP A 345 -18.17 4.07 23.61
CA ASP A 345 -17.21 3.24 24.35
C ASP A 345 -15.85 3.94 24.45
N THR A 346 -15.59 4.54 25.61
CA THR A 346 -14.38 5.31 25.91
C THR A 346 -13.11 4.48 25.75
N LEU A 347 -13.12 3.19 26.07
CA LEU A 347 -11.95 2.31 25.98
C LEU A 347 -11.57 2.01 24.52
N MET A 348 -12.55 1.75 23.68
CA MET A 348 -12.34 1.59 22.24
C MET A 348 -11.82 2.87 21.59
N MET A 349 -12.37 4.02 21.97
CA MET A 349 -11.90 5.33 21.47
C MET A 349 -10.42 5.54 21.79
N HIS A 350 -9.98 5.25 23.02
CA HIS A 350 -8.57 5.38 23.40
C HIS A 350 -7.65 4.50 22.55
N LYS A 351 -8.02 3.25 22.27
CA LYS A 351 -7.23 2.35 21.41
C LYS A 351 -7.06 2.87 20.00
N TRP A 352 -8.11 3.43 19.39
CA TRP A 352 -8.02 3.99 18.03
C TRP A 352 -7.17 5.26 18.00
N GLN A 353 -7.32 6.13 19.01
CA GLN A 353 -6.50 7.32 19.16
C GLN A 353 -5.02 6.98 19.34
N GLU A 354 -4.72 5.90 20.06
CA GLU A 354 -3.36 5.40 20.22
C GLU A 354 -2.78 4.95 18.88
N VAL A 355 -3.50 4.14 18.11
CA VAL A 355 -3.08 3.71 16.76
C VAL A 355 -2.82 4.92 15.87
N GLY A 356 -3.77 5.87 15.82
CA GLY A 356 -3.62 7.09 15.03
C GLY A 356 -2.40 7.92 15.45
N THR A 357 -2.18 8.05 16.75
CA THR A 357 -1.03 8.77 17.31
C THR A 357 0.29 8.10 16.91
N GLN A 358 0.41 6.78 17.01
CA GLN A 358 1.61 6.04 16.60
C GLN A 358 1.89 6.19 15.11
N MET A 359 0.86 6.14 14.25
CA MET A 359 1.01 6.36 12.81
C MET A 359 1.51 7.77 12.49
N MET A 360 0.95 8.81 13.14
CA MET A 360 1.39 10.19 12.97
C MET A 360 2.84 10.38 13.42
N GLN A 361 3.22 9.85 14.58
CA GLN A 361 4.58 9.92 15.11
C GLN A 361 5.58 9.21 14.21
N PHE A 362 5.20 8.08 13.63
CA PHE A 362 6.03 7.36 12.68
C PHE A 362 6.20 8.14 11.37
N ALA A 363 5.14 8.74 10.84
CA ALA A 363 5.24 9.63 9.69
C ALA A 363 6.16 10.82 9.95
N ALA A 364 6.08 11.43 11.15
CA ALA A 364 6.99 12.50 11.58
C ALA A 364 8.44 12.01 11.68
N TYR A 365 8.68 10.77 12.13
CA TYR A 365 10.02 10.16 12.14
C TYR A 365 10.57 10.02 10.72
N ILE A 366 9.79 9.51 9.78
CA ILE A 366 10.20 9.35 8.39
C ILE A 366 10.45 10.73 7.75
N ALA A 367 9.56 11.70 7.96
CA ALA A 367 9.70 13.06 7.46
C ALA A 367 11.02 13.70 7.96
N ASN A 368 11.35 13.54 9.23
CA ASN A 368 12.58 14.03 9.81
C ASN A 368 13.82 13.31 9.24
N LYS A 369 13.78 11.97 9.16
CA LYS A 369 14.88 11.16 8.62
C LYS A 369 15.24 11.52 7.18
N TYR A 370 14.26 11.84 6.35
CA TYR A 370 14.45 12.24 4.95
C TYR A 370 14.53 13.75 4.75
N ASN A 371 14.57 14.52 5.84
CA ASN A 371 14.64 15.98 5.77
C ASN A 371 13.51 16.58 4.90
N TYR A 372 12.28 16.07 5.08
CA TYR A 372 11.11 16.38 4.23
C TYR A 372 10.83 17.88 4.13
N TYR A 373 11.01 18.63 5.23
CA TYR A 373 10.80 20.08 5.26
C TYR A 373 11.80 20.90 4.42
N VAL A 374 12.84 20.25 3.90
CA VAL A 374 13.84 20.87 3.03
C VAL A 374 13.86 20.22 1.64
N LYS A 375 13.73 18.88 1.59
CA LYS A 375 13.79 18.08 0.36
C LYS A 375 12.59 17.13 0.25
N PRO A 376 11.35 17.65 0.11
CA PRO A 376 10.17 16.82 -0.04
C PRO A 376 10.25 15.90 -1.27
N SER A 377 11.00 16.31 -2.30
CA SER A 377 11.21 15.55 -3.52
C SER A 377 11.73 14.14 -3.28
N THR A 378 12.49 13.91 -2.22
CA THR A 378 13.03 12.58 -1.91
C THR A 378 11.90 11.58 -1.65
N LEU A 379 10.90 11.95 -0.84
CA LEU A 379 9.75 11.10 -0.55
C LEU A 379 8.69 11.16 -1.66
N PHE A 380 8.48 12.32 -2.26
CA PHE A 380 7.56 12.50 -3.38
C PHE A 380 7.87 11.58 -4.57
N LEU A 381 9.16 11.40 -4.90
CA LEU A 381 9.60 10.53 -5.98
C LEU A 381 9.74 9.05 -5.57
N GLN A 382 9.73 8.74 -4.26
CA GLN A 382 9.82 7.38 -3.76
C GLN A 382 8.48 6.69 -3.54
N SER A 383 7.37 7.42 -3.60
CA SER A 383 6.04 6.91 -3.31
C SER A 383 5.52 5.95 -4.38
N GLY A 384 5.89 4.69 -4.26
CA GLY A 384 5.58 3.68 -5.26
C GLY A 384 6.39 3.92 -6.54
N ASN A 385 5.82 3.64 -7.70
CA ASN A 385 6.54 3.78 -8.96
C ASN A 385 6.42 5.18 -9.58
N TRP A 386 5.49 6.02 -9.08
CA TRP A 386 5.39 7.44 -9.43
C TRP A 386 4.67 8.27 -8.34
N PRO A 387 4.81 9.61 -8.41
CA PRO A 387 4.19 10.51 -7.44
C PRO A 387 2.65 10.50 -7.53
N THR A 388 1.97 10.41 -6.39
CA THR A 388 0.52 10.55 -6.27
C THR A 388 0.17 11.99 -5.88
N LEU A 389 -0.33 12.79 -6.83
CA LEU A 389 -0.60 14.21 -6.59
C LEU A 389 -1.62 14.43 -5.49
N GLY A 390 -2.74 13.67 -5.47
CA GLY A 390 -3.79 13.80 -4.46
C GLY A 390 -3.26 13.61 -3.04
N ARG A 391 -2.48 12.55 -2.81
CA ARG A 391 -1.87 12.27 -1.50
C ARG A 391 -0.84 13.33 -1.10
N GLU A 392 -0.06 13.84 -2.04
CA GLU A 392 0.91 14.89 -1.75
C GLU A 392 0.21 16.20 -1.36
N LEU A 393 -0.85 16.59 -2.06
CA LEU A 393 -1.68 17.74 -1.71
C LEU A 393 -2.34 17.55 -0.33
N MET A 394 -2.78 16.34 -0.01
CA MET A 394 -3.34 15.98 1.30
C MET A 394 -2.34 16.23 2.41
N LEU A 395 -1.12 15.68 2.33
CA LEU A 395 -0.10 15.88 3.35
C LEU A 395 0.33 17.35 3.47
N LEU A 396 0.52 18.02 2.32
CA LEU A 396 0.90 19.44 2.30
C LEU A 396 -0.16 20.33 2.95
N SER A 397 -1.44 19.98 2.89
CA SER A 397 -2.50 20.70 3.61
C SER A 397 -2.45 20.51 5.14
N MET A 398 -1.72 19.50 5.61
CA MET A 398 -1.57 19.13 7.04
C MET A 398 -0.18 19.42 7.60
N LEU A 399 0.69 20.14 6.87
CA LEU A 399 2.10 20.38 7.25
C LEU A 399 2.26 20.96 8.66
N LYS A 400 1.36 21.84 9.07
CA LYS A 400 1.39 22.42 10.42
C LYS A 400 1.22 21.32 11.48
N HIS A 401 0.30 20.41 11.30
CA HIS A 401 0.07 19.29 12.23
C HIS A 401 1.26 18.34 12.23
N LEU A 402 1.75 17.95 11.05
CA LEU A 402 2.94 17.10 10.93
C LEU A 402 4.15 17.72 11.64
N SER A 403 4.38 19.03 11.48
CA SER A 403 5.55 19.70 12.06
C SER A 403 5.52 19.81 13.59
N HIS A 404 4.34 19.69 14.21
CA HIS A 404 4.16 19.72 15.66
C HIS A 404 4.01 18.30 16.26
N THR A 405 4.00 17.26 15.43
CA THR A 405 3.89 15.88 15.90
C THR A 405 5.23 15.37 16.45
N PRO A 406 5.24 14.75 17.64
CA PRO A 406 6.46 14.15 18.19
C PRO A 406 7.06 13.10 17.26
N VAL A 407 8.38 13.09 17.15
CA VAL A 407 9.13 12.15 16.30
C VAL A 407 9.39 10.87 17.08
N MET A 408 8.79 9.74 16.65
CA MET A 408 8.95 8.46 17.35
C MET A 408 8.87 7.30 16.36
N GLN A 409 9.70 6.28 16.57
CA GLN A 409 9.58 5.00 15.88
C GLN A 409 8.58 4.09 16.62
N PRO A 410 7.71 3.37 15.92
CA PRO A 410 6.87 2.37 16.56
C PRO A 410 7.73 1.21 17.08
N LYS A 411 7.32 0.65 18.22
CA LYS A 411 7.90 -0.56 18.81
C LYS A 411 6.78 -1.52 19.18
N THR A 412 6.82 -2.71 18.62
CA THR A 412 5.85 -3.77 18.91
C THR A 412 6.44 -4.74 19.92
N LEU A 413 5.94 -4.74 21.15
CA LEU A 413 6.38 -5.69 22.18
C LEU A 413 5.86 -7.09 21.90
N ASP A 414 4.58 -7.17 21.54
CA ASP A 414 3.92 -8.40 21.11
C ASP A 414 2.71 -8.07 20.26
N ALA A 415 2.56 -8.77 19.15
CA ALA A 415 1.37 -8.71 18.31
C ALA A 415 1.09 -10.09 17.71
N TRP A 416 -0.17 -10.43 17.68
CA TRP A 416 -0.70 -11.63 17.04
C TRP A 416 -1.75 -11.24 16.00
N LEU A 417 -1.44 -11.47 14.72
CA LEU A 417 -2.36 -11.34 13.62
C LEU A 417 -3.01 -12.71 13.36
N ALA A 418 -4.13 -12.95 14.01
CA ALA A 418 -4.76 -14.28 14.10
C ALA A 418 -5.24 -14.82 12.74
N ASN A 419 -5.72 -13.95 11.85
CA ASN A 419 -6.18 -14.35 10.52
C ASN A 419 -5.01 -14.70 9.59
N SER A 420 -3.93 -13.91 9.65
CA SER A 420 -2.71 -14.13 8.84
C SER A 420 -1.74 -15.08 9.54
N GLN A 421 -2.03 -15.48 10.79
CA GLN A 421 -1.19 -16.31 11.66
C GLN A 421 0.26 -15.78 11.73
N ILE A 422 0.41 -14.47 11.96
CA ILE A 422 1.72 -13.83 12.10
C ILE A 422 1.91 -13.35 13.53
N MET A 423 3.00 -13.80 14.17
CA MET A 423 3.50 -13.24 15.42
C MET A 423 4.61 -12.24 15.15
N VAL A 424 4.57 -11.08 15.82
CA VAL A 424 5.71 -10.15 15.92
C VAL A 424 5.95 -9.88 17.38
N ALA A 425 7.14 -10.22 17.88
CA ALA A 425 7.49 -10.05 19.28
C ALA A 425 8.88 -9.45 19.45
N SER A 426 9.03 -8.51 20.40
CA SER A 426 10.32 -7.88 20.66
C SER A 426 10.59 -7.63 22.16
N ASN A 427 11.82 -7.35 22.45
CA ASN A 427 12.30 -6.71 23.69
C ASN A 427 13.30 -5.60 23.32
N ASP A 428 14.17 -5.20 24.24
CA ASP A 428 15.15 -4.14 23.96
C ASP A 428 16.26 -4.57 23.01
N SER A 429 16.54 -5.86 22.91
CA SER A 429 17.65 -6.41 22.10
C SER A 429 17.18 -7.21 20.90
N TRP A 430 16.06 -7.92 21.02
CA TRP A 430 15.61 -8.89 20.04
C TRP A 430 14.26 -8.54 19.44
N LEU A 431 14.11 -8.90 18.17
CA LEU A 431 12.83 -9.01 17.50
C LEU A 431 12.77 -10.35 16.78
N ILE A 432 11.64 -11.05 16.91
CA ILE A 432 11.29 -12.21 16.12
C ILE A 432 9.92 -11.97 15.48
N ALA A 433 9.80 -12.30 14.19
CA ALA A 433 8.51 -12.45 13.55
C ALA A 433 8.43 -13.83 12.90
N ALA A 434 7.26 -14.44 12.98
CA ALA A 434 7.02 -15.79 12.44
C ALA A 434 5.62 -15.88 11.85
N LYS A 435 5.45 -16.72 10.82
CA LYS A 435 4.15 -16.91 10.17
C LYS A 435 3.73 -18.38 10.14
N GLY A 436 2.43 -18.61 10.25
CA GLY A 436 1.73 -19.82 9.86
C GLY A 436 1.10 -19.64 8.49
N GLY A 437 -0.23 -19.50 8.45
CA GLY A 437 -0.98 -19.22 7.22
C GLY A 437 -1.04 -20.41 6.27
N ASN A 438 -1.11 -20.13 4.98
CA ASN A 438 -1.20 -21.16 3.94
C ASN A 438 -0.49 -20.71 2.66
N ASN A 439 -0.20 -21.67 1.79
CA ASN A 439 0.51 -21.42 0.54
C ASN A 439 -0.42 -21.03 -0.63
N ALA A 440 -1.49 -20.25 -0.36
CA ALA A 440 -2.39 -19.66 -1.37
C ALA A 440 -2.90 -18.28 -0.97
N GLU A 441 -2.24 -17.60 -0.06
CA GLU A 441 -2.51 -16.20 0.26
C GLU A 441 -2.14 -15.33 -0.94
N SER A 442 -2.70 -14.13 -1.01
CA SER A 442 -2.34 -13.21 -2.09
C SER A 442 -0.87 -12.83 -2.00
N HIS A 443 -0.14 -12.89 -3.12
CA HIS A 443 1.30 -12.64 -3.19
C HIS A 443 2.17 -13.55 -2.30
N ASN A 444 1.71 -14.76 -1.94
CA ASN A 444 2.42 -15.64 -1.03
C ASN A 444 3.69 -16.26 -1.64
N HIS A 445 4.54 -16.71 -0.74
CA HIS A 445 5.64 -17.66 -0.98
C HIS A 445 5.30 -19.01 -0.31
N ASN A 446 6.00 -20.09 -0.66
CA ASN A 446 5.84 -21.38 0.02
C ASN A 446 6.69 -21.39 1.30
N ASP A 447 6.20 -20.70 2.34
CA ASP A 447 6.99 -20.31 3.51
C ASP A 447 6.25 -20.52 4.85
N VAL A 448 5.28 -21.43 4.91
CA VAL A 448 4.54 -21.76 6.13
C VAL A 448 5.50 -22.20 7.24
N GLY A 449 5.47 -21.49 8.37
CA GLY A 449 6.37 -21.71 9.50
C GLY A 449 7.69 -20.93 9.42
N SER A 450 7.91 -20.12 8.37
CA SER A 450 9.11 -19.26 8.27
C SER A 450 9.13 -18.17 9.34
N PHE A 451 10.32 -17.67 9.63
CA PHE A 451 10.55 -16.64 10.64
C PHE A 451 11.75 -15.77 10.29
N VAL A 452 11.79 -14.58 10.86
CA VAL A 452 12.94 -13.66 10.81
C VAL A 452 13.34 -13.26 12.22
N ILE A 453 14.65 -13.03 12.43
CA ILE A 453 15.21 -12.62 13.73
C ILE A 453 16.13 -11.45 13.52
N TYR A 454 15.96 -10.43 14.38
CA TYR A 454 16.82 -9.26 14.43
C TYR A 454 17.35 -9.04 15.84
N ARG A 455 18.59 -8.54 15.94
CA ARG A 455 19.22 -8.18 17.20
C ARG A 455 19.73 -6.73 17.14
N ASN A 456 19.25 -5.87 18.05
CA ASN A 456 19.56 -4.43 18.06
C ASN A 456 19.30 -3.74 16.71
N GLY A 457 18.25 -4.16 16.00
CA GLY A 457 17.90 -3.66 14.67
C GLY A 457 18.70 -4.25 13.52
N GLU A 458 19.73 -5.08 13.79
CA GLU A 458 20.53 -5.76 12.77
C GLU A 458 19.98 -7.14 12.47
N PRO A 459 19.94 -7.56 11.20
CA PRO A 459 19.39 -8.86 10.80
C PRO A 459 20.31 -10.02 11.26
N VAL A 460 19.72 -11.09 11.76
CA VAL A 460 20.39 -12.35 12.13
C VAL A 460 19.88 -13.49 11.25
N VAL A 461 18.55 -13.69 11.22
CA VAL A 461 17.88 -14.61 10.31
C VAL A 461 16.94 -13.77 9.45
N ILE A 462 17.06 -13.91 8.14
CA ILE A 462 16.37 -13.06 7.16
C ILE A 462 15.37 -13.85 6.32
N ASP A 463 14.47 -13.15 5.66
CA ASP A 463 13.71 -13.62 4.53
C ASP A 463 14.19 -12.90 3.26
N LEU A 464 14.14 -13.57 2.09
CA LEU A 464 14.55 -12.97 0.81
C LEU A 464 13.58 -11.89 0.35
N GLY A 465 12.30 -12.04 0.71
CA GLY A 465 11.24 -11.19 0.20
C GLY A 465 11.06 -11.29 -1.31
N ARG A 466 10.55 -10.22 -1.92
CA ARG A 466 10.23 -10.23 -3.36
C ARG A 466 11.44 -9.98 -4.27
N ASP A 467 11.39 -10.60 -5.45
CA ASP A 467 12.27 -10.32 -6.59
C ASP A 467 11.62 -9.34 -7.60
N THR A 468 12.33 -9.08 -8.70
CA THR A 468 11.82 -8.27 -9.82
C THR A 468 10.69 -9.00 -10.54
N TYR A 469 9.60 -8.31 -10.80
CA TYR A 469 8.44 -8.88 -11.48
C TYR A 469 8.68 -9.08 -12.97
N THR A 470 8.30 -10.25 -13.45
CA THR A 470 8.32 -10.66 -14.86
C THR A 470 7.00 -11.34 -15.23
N SER A 471 6.86 -11.85 -16.44
CA SER A 471 5.70 -12.66 -16.84
C SER A 471 5.55 -13.96 -16.01
N GLN A 472 6.64 -14.46 -15.42
CA GLN A 472 6.62 -15.64 -14.55
C GLN A 472 5.99 -15.35 -13.18
N THR A 473 6.08 -14.12 -12.68
CA THR A 473 5.72 -13.76 -11.29
C THR A 473 4.27 -14.11 -10.93
N PHE A 474 3.32 -13.92 -11.84
CA PHE A 474 1.89 -14.24 -11.64
C PHE A 474 1.40 -15.34 -12.59
N GLY A 475 2.34 -16.09 -13.16
CA GLY A 475 2.07 -17.20 -14.06
C GLY A 475 2.11 -18.57 -13.35
N PRO A 476 1.87 -19.66 -14.11
CA PRO A 476 1.88 -21.03 -13.57
C PRO A 476 3.25 -21.47 -13.02
N HIS A 477 4.33 -20.76 -13.36
CA HIS A 477 5.69 -21.03 -12.93
C HIS A 477 6.16 -20.13 -11.77
N ARG A 478 5.22 -19.48 -11.05
CA ARG A 478 5.54 -18.61 -9.91
C ARG A 478 6.44 -19.29 -8.88
N TYR A 479 6.10 -20.52 -8.51
CA TYR A 479 6.81 -21.28 -7.48
C TYR A 479 8.04 -22.04 -7.98
N GLU A 480 8.52 -21.76 -9.17
CA GLU A 480 9.84 -22.11 -9.66
C GLU A 480 10.87 -20.98 -9.43
N MET A 481 10.39 -19.76 -9.15
CA MET A 481 11.23 -18.60 -8.82
C MET A 481 11.91 -18.83 -7.47
N THR A 482 13.20 -18.49 -7.39
CA THR A 482 14.05 -18.71 -6.21
C THR A 482 13.42 -18.18 -4.92
N ASN A 483 12.94 -16.96 -4.94
CA ASN A 483 12.39 -16.28 -3.75
C ASN A 483 10.99 -16.77 -3.33
N ASN A 484 10.31 -17.57 -4.16
CA ASN A 484 8.96 -18.08 -3.85
C ASN A 484 9.01 -19.55 -3.39
N ARG A 485 10.16 -20.23 -3.56
CA ARG A 485 10.34 -21.63 -3.18
C ARG A 485 10.70 -21.75 -1.70
N SER A 486 10.16 -22.79 -1.04
CA SER A 486 10.42 -23.03 0.38
C SER A 486 11.91 -23.29 0.70
N LEU A 487 12.70 -23.79 -0.26
CA LEU A 487 14.14 -24.00 -0.11
C LEU A 487 14.91 -22.72 0.30
N TYR A 488 14.38 -21.55 -0.04
CA TYR A 488 15.02 -20.25 0.22
C TYR A 488 14.36 -19.46 1.37
N HIS A 489 13.52 -20.16 2.17
CA HIS A 489 12.93 -19.65 3.40
C HIS A 489 13.44 -20.44 4.61
N ASN A 490 13.11 -19.98 5.82
CA ASN A 490 13.55 -20.60 7.07
C ASN A 490 12.64 -21.78 7.45
N VAL A 491 12.51 -22.72 6.52
CA VAL A 491 11.70 -23.94 6.66
C VAL A 491 12.48 -25.17 6.19
N PRO A 492 12.16 -26.37 6.68
CA PRO A 492 12.87 -27.58 6.31
C PRO A 492 12.57 -28.06 4.88
N VAL A 493 13.53 -28.76 4.29
CA VAL A 493 13.30 -29.68 3.17
C VAL A 493 13.19 -31.07 3.76
N VAL A 494 12.07 -31.75 3.56
CA VAL A 494 11.72 -33.01 4.23
C VAL A 494 11.81 -34.15 3.24
N ASN A 495 12.75 -35.07 3.42
CA ASN A 495 12.99 -36.19 2.50
C ASN A 495 13.15 -35.78 1.01
N GLY A 496 13.77 -34.60 0.79
CA GLY A 496 13.94 -34.02 -0.54
C GLY A 496 12.71 -33.28 -1.10
N TYR A 497 11.65 -33.17 -0.32
CA TYR A 497 10.43 -32.44 -0.70
C TYR A 497 10.39 -31.03 -0.10
N GLU A 498 10.07 -30.06 -0.93
CA GLU A 498 9.72 -28.69 -0.55
C GLU A 498 8.22 -28.57 -0.24
N GLN A 499 7.81 -27.48 0.42
CA GLN A 499 6.40 -27.12 0.55
C GLN A 499 5.80 -26.90 -0.84
N LYS A 500 4.49 -27.14 -0.97
CA LYS A 500 3.75 -26.93 -2.21
C LYS A 500 2.81 -25.73 -2.08
N ASP A 501 2.50 -25.15 -3.23
CA ASP A 501 1.49 -24.14 -3.39
C ASP A 501 0.07 -24.71 -3.30
N GLY A 502 -0.85 -23.93 -2.80
CA GLY A 502 -2.26 -24.27 -2.68
C GLY A 502 -2.81 -24.15 -1.26
N ARG A 503 -4.11 -23.85 -1.16
CA ARG A 503 -4.82 -23.61 0.11
C ARG A 503 -4.76 -24.77 1.10
N GLN A 504 -4.66 -25.99 0.60
CA GLN A 504 -4.56 -27.21 1.42
C GLN A 504 -3.20 -27.34 2.12
N TYR A 505 -2.18 -26.61 1.67
CA TYR A 505 -0.85 -26.58 2.26
C TYR A 505 -0.76 -25.41 3.24
N GLU A 506 -0.95 -25.72 4.52
CA GLU A 506 -1.17 -24.72 5.56
C GLU A 506 -0.51 -25.10 6.90
N GLY A 507 -0.28 -24.13 7.76
CA GLY A 507 0.04 -24.34 9.17
C GLY A 507 -1.21 -24.76 9.94
N ILE A 508 -1.12 -25.84 10.72
CA ILE A 508 -2.21 -26.32 11.55
C ILE A 508 -1.82 -26.27 13.03
N ASN A 509 -2.82 -26.36 13.92
CA ASN A 509 -2.61 -26.29 15.36
C ASN A 509 -1.80 -25.04 15.79
N VAL A 510 -2.08 -23.92 15.13
CA VAL A 510 -1.35 -22.68 15.36
C VAL A 510 -1.88 -22.03 16.63
N ASP A 511 -0.99 -21.71 17.56
CA ASP A 511 -1.31 -21.06 18.83
C ASP A 511 -0.32 -19.94 19.14
N HIS A 512 -0.77 -18.93 19.84
CA HIS A 512 0.03 -17.81 20.30
C HIS A 512 -0.23 -17.54 21.78
N THR A 513 0.84 -17.45 22.55
CA THR A 513 0.80 -17.12 23.97
C THR A 513 1.68 -15.91 24.25
N TYR A 514 1.13 -14.92 24.93
CA TYR A 514 1.84 -13.74 25.40
C TYR A 514 1.72 -13.58 26.92
N THR A 515 2.87 -13.31 27.54
CA THR A 515 2.99 -12.79 28.91
C THR A 515 4.10 -11.73 28.92
N ASP A 516 4.24 -10.97 30.01
CA ASP A 516 5.34 -10.01 30.17
C ASP A 516 6.72 -10.67 30.04
N SER A 517 6.81 -11.96 30.37
CA SER A 517 8.07 -12.72 30.35
C SER A 517 8.35 -13.39 29.02
N VAL A 518 7.34 -13.84 28.30
CA VAL A 518 7.52 -14.62 27.07
C VAL A 518 6.46 -14.30 26.02
N SER A 519 6.87 -14.39 24.74
CA SER A 519 5.98 -14.56 23.60
C SER A 519 6.30 -15.90 22.93
N ILE A 520 5.28 -16.68 22.62
CA ILE A 520 5.42 -18.02 22.06
C ILE A 520 4.47 -18.14 20.87
N MET A 521 4.97 -18.67 19.76
CA MET A 521 4.15 -19.18 18.66
C MET A 521 4.41 -20.67 18.50
N LEU A 522 3.35 -21.44 18.37
CA LEU A 522 3.35 -22.86 17.98
C LEU A 522 2.72 -22.98 16.58
N VAL A 523 3.31 -23.80 15.74
CA VAL A 523 2.74 -24.15 14.43
C VAL A 523 3.17 -25.56 14.03
N ASP A 524 2.23 -26.40 13.65
CA ASP A 524 2.53 -27.68 13.00
C ASP A 524 2.56 -27.46 11.48
N ILE A 525 3.74 -27.57 10.87
CA ILE A 525 4.00 -27.29 9.48
C ILE A 525 3.91 -28.52 8.57
N ALA A 526 3.61 -29.71 9.12
CA ALA A 526 3.60 -30.97 8.35
C ALA A 526 2.64 -30.89 7.15
N LYS A 527 1.48 -30.26 7.31
CA LYS A 527 0.45 -30.14 6.27
C LYS A 527 0.89 -29.22 5.10
N ALA A 528 1.94 -28.40 5.26
CA ALA A 528 2.50 -27.60 4.19
C ALA A 528 3.29 -28.44 3.15
N TYR A 529 3.59 -29.69 3.46
CA TYR A 529 4.34 -30.61 2.62
C TYR A 529 3.42 -31.61 1.90
N PRO A 530 3.85 -32.14 0.74
CA PRO A 530 3.15 -33.25 0.10
C PRO A 530 3.24 -34.51 0.95
N VAL A 531 2.27 -35.43 0.78
CA VAL A 531 2.21 -36.69 1.54
C VAL A 531 3.46 -37.56 1.37
N GLU A 532 4.11 -37.44 0.23
CA GLU A 532 5.36 -38.16 -0.11
C GLU A 532 6.52 -37.73 0.77
N ALA A 533 6.48 -36.57 1.38
CA ALA A 533 7.47 -36.11 2.35
C ALA A 533 7.50 -37.03 3.61
N GLY A 534 6.43 -37.79 3.86
CA GLY A 534 6.38 -38.77 4.93
C GLY A 534 6.38 -38.19 6.34
N VAL A 535 6.04 -36.91 6.49
CA VAL A 535 5.93 -36.24 7.79
C VAL A 535 4.49 -36.30 8.29
N ARG A 536 4.27 -36.79 9.53
CA ARG A 536 2.97 -36.84 10.18
C ARG A 536 2.67 -35.59 11.01
N SER A 537 3.68 -35.08 11.71
CA SER A 537 3.61 -33.84 12.49
C SER A 537 5.00 -33.22 12.56
N TRP A 538 5.06 -31.91 12.43
CA TRP A 538 6.26 -31.12 12.64
C TRP A 538 5.90 -29.84 13.37
N VAL A 539 5.89 -29.92 14.70
CA VAL A 539 5.55 -28.78 15.56
C VAL A 539 6.78 -27.93 15.80
N ARG A 540 6.76 -26.73 15.26
CA ARG A 540 7.74 -25.67 15.51
C ARG A 540 7.23 -24.77 16.65
N ARG A 541 8.08 -24.60 17.66
CA ARG A 541 7.85 -23.65 18.75
C ARG A 541 8.90 -22.54 18.67
N LEU A 542 8.44 -21.30 18.50
CA LEU A 542 9.28 -20.11 18.47
C LEU A 542 8.99 -19.31 19.76
N THR A 543 10.04 -19.01 20.53
CA THR A 543 9.91 -18.37 21.84
C THR A 543 10.84 -17.17 21.92
N LEU A 544 10.30 -15.99 22.25
CA LEU A 544 11.07 -14.87 22.79
C LEU A 544 10.95 -14.90 24.31
N ASP A 545 12.05 -15.25 24.98
CA ASP A 545 12.18 -15.23 26.45
C ASP A 545 12.79 -13.90 26.87
N ARG A 546 11.95 -13.01 27.40
CA ARG A 546 12.37 -11.66 27.82
C ARG A 546 13.18 -11.68 29.11
N MET A 547 12.91 -12.63 30.00
CA MET A 547 13.63 -12.74 31.28
C MET A 547 15.10 -13.12 31.06
N HIS A 548 15.35 -14.05 30.14
CA HIS A 548 16.71 -14.52 29.83
C HIS A 548 17.30 -13.85 28.59
N ASN A 549 16.60 -12.87 28.01
CA ASN A 549 17.01 -12.10 26.83
C ASN A 549 17.49 -12.99 25.66
N ARG A 550 16.69 -13.98 25.27
CA ARG A 550 17.03 -14.96 24.23
C ARG A 550 15.84 -15.33 23.36
N ILE A 551 16.15 -15.85 22.18
CA ILE A 551 15.19 -16.50 21.29
C ILE A 551 15.51 -17.99 21.27
N GLU A 552 14.49 -18.84 21.40
CA GLU A 552 14.59 -20.29 21.28
C GLU A 552 13.65 -20.77 20.19
N ILE A 553 14.14 -21.68 19.35
CA ILE A 553 13.38 -22.42 18.35
C ILE A 553 13.50 -23.89 18.68
N THR A 554 12.36 -24.55 18.91
CA THR A 554 12.31 -25.98 19.23
C THR A 554 11.45 -26.68 18.17
N GLU A 555 11.95 -27.79 17.65
CA GLU A 555 11.28 -28.63 16.66
C GLU A 555 10.89 -29.96 17.29
N HIS A 556 9.63 -30.37 17.11
CA HIS A 556 9.16 -31.71 17.50
C HIS A 556 8.59 -32.40 16.26
N ILE A 557 9.28 -33.49 15.84
CA ILE A 557 9.04 -34.12 14.55
C ILE A 557 8.55 -35.54 14.74
N ILE A 558 7.50 -35.92 14.01
CA ILE A 558 6.99 -37.29 13.94
C ILE A 558 6.86 -37.63 12.44
N MET A 559 7.66 -38.62 12.02
CA MET A 559 7.61 -39.16 10.66
C MET A 559 6.57 -40.30 10.58
N ASN A 560 6.08 -40.57 9.37
CA ASN A 560 5.26 -41.76 9.12
C ASN A 560 6.13 -43.02 9.23
N ASP A 561 5.65 -44.02 9.94
CA ASP A 561 6.33 -45.31 10.04
C ASP A 561 6.30 -45.99 8.65
N ASN A 562 7.48 -46.26 8.07
CA ASN A 562 7.60 -47.01 6.83
C ASN A 562 7.29 -48.52 7.00
N ASN A 563 6.83 -48.95 8.18
CA ASN A 563 6.46 -50.32 8.49
C ASN A 563 5.11 -50.40 9.17
N GLU A 564 4.11 -50.91 8.51
CA GLU A 564 2.81 -51.28 9.08
C GLU A 564 2.86 -52.45 10.12
N LYS A 565 4.00 -52.71 10.73
CA LYS A 565 4.19 -53.79 11.71
C LYS A 565 5.03 -53.36 12.90
N SER A 566 4.60 -52.38 13.69
CA SER A 566 4.83 -52.34 15.14
C SER A 566 4.34 -50.99 15.71
N GLY A 567 3.41 -51.02 16.62
CA GLY A 567 2.85 -49.84 17.23
C GLY A 567 3.75 -49.27 18.35
N SER A 568 4.74 -48.52 17.96
CA SER A 568 5.40 -47.52 18.83
C SER A 568 6.08 -46.51 17.97
N GLY A 569 5.45 -45.31 17.81
CA GLY A 569 6.04 -44.20 17.11
C GLY A 569 7.29 -43.69 17.83
N ASN A 570 8.41 -43.65 17.15
CA ASN A 570 9.65 -43.04 17.65
C ASN A 570 9.48 -41.53 17.69
N VAL A 571 9.47 -40.97 18.88
CA VAL A 571 9.50 -39.52 19.12
C VAL A 571 10.96 -39.09 19.16
N GLN A 572 11.44 -38.39 18.13
CA GLN A 572 12.77 -37.79 18.16
C GLN A 572 12.63 -36.29 18.56
N GLN A 573 13.20 -35.95 19.70
CA GLN A 573 13.40 -34.57 20.10
C GLN A 573 14.75 -34.11 19.55
N VAL A 574 14.73 -33.33 18.45
CA VAL A 574 15.94 -32.80 17.87
C VAL A 574 16.27 -31.48 18.58
N LYS A 575 17.20 -31.51 19.51
CA LYS A 575 17.94 -30.30 19.88
C LYS A 575 18.94 -30.04 18.77
N ALA A 576 19.10 -28.78 18.37
CA ALA A 576 19.87 -28.30 17.22
C ALA A 576 21.36 -28.76 17.12
N ASN A 577 21.78 -29.85 17.77
CA ASN A 577 23.19 -30.25 17.92
C ASN A 577 23.51 -31.74 17.62
N SER A 578 22.64 -32.52 16.99
CA SER A 578 23.07 -33.92 16.64
C SER A 578 22.45 -34.39 15.33
N LEU A 579 23.22 -34.25 14.25
CA LEU A 579 23.05 -35.00 13.02
C LEU A 579 23.78 -36.36 13.19
N GLN A 580 23.08 -37.46 13.41
CA GLN A 580 23.57 -38.81 13.17
C GLN A 580 22.79 -39.38 11.99
N ASN A 581 23.58 -39.95 11.05
CA ASN A 581 23.13 -40.57 9.81
C ASN A 581 22.16 -41.72 10.05
N ASP A 582 20.88 -41.48 9.83
CA ASP A 582 19.89 -42.50 9.48
C ASP A 582 19.23 -42.12 8.16
N SER A 583 18.77 -43.07 7.41
CA SER A 583 18.34 -43.04 6.01
C SER A 583 17.19 -42.05 5.67
N ASN A 584 16.71 -41.25 6.61
CA ASN A 584 15.78 -40.13 6.46
C ASN A 584 16.55 -38.84 6.67
N SER A 585 17.00 -38.18 5.59
CA SER A 585 17.68 -36.89 5.69
C SER A 585 16.69 -35.76 5.70
N THR A 586 16.83 -34.88 6.69
CA THR A 586 16.07 -33.62 6.78
C THR A 586 17.06 -32.49 6.91
N ASP A 587 17.04 -31.59 5.95
CA ASP A 587 17.84 -30.37 5.98
C ASP A 587 17.00 -29.20 6.44
N ILE A 588 17.46 -28.48 7.46
CA ILE A 588 16.85 -27.21 7.89
C ILE A 588 17.67 -26.08 7.30
N THR A 589 17.06 -25.32 6.41
CA THR A 589 17.68 -24.12 5.83
C THR A 589 17.46 -22.93 6.75
N LEU A 590 18.51 -22.20 7.06
CA LEU A 590 18.44 -20.91 7.72
C LEU A 590 19.10 -19.85 6.82
N MET A 591 18.31 -18.87 6.43
CA MET A 591 18.78 -17.71 5.67
C MET A 591 19.42 -16.70 6.63
N CYS A 592 20.75 -16.70 6.71
CA CYS A 592 21.48 -15.84 7.64
C CYS A 592 22.07 -14.62 6.92
N TYR A 593 22.13 -13.50 7.62
CA TYR A 593 22.87 -12.33 7.18
C TYR A 593 24.34 -12.47 7.57
N GLY A 594 25.24 -12.57 6.56
CA GLY A 594 26.66 -12.84 6.75
C GLY A 594 27.01 -14.33 6.86
N SER A 595 28.30 -14.64 7.00
CA SER A 595 28.78 -16.01 7.14
C SER A 595 28.56 -16.52 8.56
N PRO A 596 27.80 -17.61 8.78
CA PRO A 596 27.66 -18.19 10.10
C PRO A 596 29.02 -18.72 10.58
N ARG A 597 29.44 -18.31 11.78
CA ARG A 597 30.58 -18.93 12.47
C ARG A 597 30.05 -20.11 13.27
N SER A 598 30.51 -21.33 12.95
CA SER A 598 30.24 -22.47 13.82
C SER A 598 30.93 -22.22 15.17
N MET A 599 30.15 -22.03 16.24
CA MET A 599 30.69 -22.18 17.58
C MET A 599 30.73 -23.68 17.87
N GLN A 600 31.91 -24.27 17.79
CA GLN A 600 32.17 -25.55 18.44
C GLN A 600 32.02 -25.31 19.95
N GLN A 601 31.09 -26.00 20.56
CA GLN A 601 30.70 -26.01 21.96
C GLN A 601 29.77 -24.85 22.36
N GLY A 602 28.50 -25.18 22.45
CA GLY A 602 27.56 -24.49 23.28
C GLY A 602 26.66 -25.52 23.93
N ARG A 603 26.63 -25.63 25.15
CA ARG A 603 25.64 -26.35 25.94
C ARG A 603 24.28 -25.63 25.84
#